data_343e3d545d0ab6056c5584deb4e1b256
#
_entry.id   343e3d545d0ab6056c5584deb4e1b256
#
_cell.length_a   1.000
_cell.length_b   1.000
_cell.length_c   1.000
_cell.angle_alpha   90.00
_cell.angle_beta   90.00
_cell.angle_gamma   90.00
#
_symmetry.space_group_name_H-M   'P 1'
#
loop_
_entity.id
_entity.type
_entity.pdbx_description
1 polymer ?
#
loop_
_entity_poly.entity_id
_entity_poly.type
_entity_poly.pdbx_seq_one_letter_code
_entity_poly.pdbx_strand_id
1 'polypeptide(L)'
;MATLLEAKEVTKFYGKSEHPSLNKVSFRVAEGEFIGIMGASGSGKTTLLNVLSTIDTPTSGNIWIKNVNLKSLNHTSAADFRRDNLGFIFQEYFLLDSLTIRENIAVPLTLQKLPPKKIENMVRSLAERFGIASQLGKYPGELSGGQRQRASAARAIVKKPGILFADEPTGALDSSSATELLNTLYEANRELQTTILMVTHDAYAASFTKRILIFKDGCIIKELMNHGNNRREFYESITAEITKLDSAR
;
A
#
# COMPACT_ATOMS: atom_id res chain seq x y z
N MET A 1 -5.34 -20.12 -3.03
CA MET A 1 -5.80 -18.74 -3.33
C MET A 1 -5.31 -18.36 -4.72
N ALA A 2 -6.11 -17.61 -5.48
CA ALA A 2 -5.70 -17.15 -6.81
C ALA A 2 -4.59 -16.10 -6.69
N THR A 3 -3.65 -16.08 -7.65
CA THR A 3 -2.61 -15.05 -7.74
C THR A 3 -3.24 -13.77 -8.27
N LEU A 4 -3.16 -12.68 -7.51
CA LEU A 4 -3.63 -11.36 -7.91
C LEU A 4 -2.54 -10.55 -8.62
N LEU A 5 -1.32 -10.55 -8.04
CA LEU A 5 -0.15 -9.86 -8.58
C LEU A 5 0.99 -10.86 -8.78
N GLU A 6 1.64 -10.81 -9.93
CA GLU A 6 2.87 -11.52 -10.22
C GLU A 6 3.91 -10.54 -10.78
N ALA A 7 5.05 -10.45 -10.12
CA ALA A 7 6.25 -9.79 -10.62
C ALA A 7 7.26 -10.86 -11.02
N LYS A 8 7.84 -10.75 -12.24
CA LYS A 8 8.81 -11.72 -12.76
C LYS A 8 10.01 -11.00 -13.34
N GLU A 9 11.16 -11.22 -12.70
CA GLU A 9 12.48 -10.68 -13.07
C GLU A 9 12.48 -9.15 -13.31
N VAL A 10 11.72 -8.43 -12.47
CA VAL A 10 11.54 -7.00 -12.60
C VAL A 10 12.86 -6.28 -12.28
N THR A 11 13.35 -5.51 -13.26
CA THR A 11 14.58 -4.73 -13.15
C THR A 11 14.30 -3.27 -13.50
N LYS A 12 14.88 -2.35 -12.72
CA LYS A 12 14.75 -0.91 -12.98
C LYS A 12 16.07 -0.20 -12.83
N PHE A 13 16.45 0.52 -13.86
CA PHE A 13 17.55 1.48 -13.85
C PHE A 13 17.02 2.91 -13.95
N TYR A 14 17.67 3.86 -13.29
CA TYR A 14 17.42 5.29 -13.45
C TYR A 14 18.65 5.96 -14.08
N GLY A 15 18.40 6.73 -15.14
CA GLY A 15 19.45 7.46 -15.85
C GLY A 15 20.55 6.54 -16.37
N LYS A 16 21.82 6.92 -16.11
CA LYS A 16 23.03 6.17 -16.51
C LYS A 16 23.66 5.39 -15.32
N SER A 17 22.87 5.10 -14.29
CA SER A 17 23.38 4.35 -13.13
C SER A 17 23.86 2.95 -13.54
N GLU A 18 25.03 2.53 -13.06
CA GLU A 18 25.55 1.18 -13.25
C GLU A 18 24.84 0.16 -12.36
N HIS A 19 24.21 0.62 -11.27
CA HIS A 19 23.49 -0.23 -10.32
C HIS A 19 21.98 -0.08 -10.50
N PRO A 20 21.24 -1.18 -10.67
CA PRO A 20 19.80 -1.14 -10.77
C PRO A 20 19.15 -0.83 -9.42
N SER A 21 18.12 0.00 -9.41
CA SER A 21 17.28 0.22 -8.22
C SER A 21 16.39 -0.98 -7.91
N LEU A 22 16.09 -1.81 -8.92
CA LEU A 22 15.48 -3.14 -8.80
C LEU A 22 16.28 -4.12 -9.64
N ASN A 23 16.65 -5.25 -9.07
CA ASN A 23 17.48 -6.25 -9.72
C ASN A 23 16.77 -7.62 -9.74
N LYS A 24 16.15 -7.97 -10.86
CA LYS A 24 15.46 -9.24 -11.13
C LYS A 24 14.48 -9.66 -10.02
N VAL A 25 13.73 -8.70 -9.49
CA VAL A 25 12.76 -8.93 -8.42
C VAL A 25 11.64 -9.83 -8.92
N SER A 26 11.38 -10.93 -8.21
CA SER A 26 10.33 -11.89 -8.53
C SER A 26 9.57 -12.29 -7.28
N PHE A 27 8.23 -12.12 -7.29
CA PHE A 27 7.34 -12.58 -6.22
C PHE A 27 5.89 -12.59 -6.70
N ARG A 28 5.01 -13.20 -5.91
CA ARG A 28 3.57 -13.24 -6.15
C ARG A 28 2.82 -12.77 -4.93
N VAL A 29 1.64 -12.21 -5.14
CA VAL A 29 0.70 -11.83 -4.08
C VAL A 29 -0.63 -12.53 -4.38
N ALA A 30 -1.16 -13.23 -3.38
CA ALA A 30 -2.47 -13.86 -3.48
C ALA A 30 -3.60 -12.85 -3.28
N GLU A 31 -4.78 -13.13 -3.82
CA GLU A 31 -5.97 -12.33 -3.57
C GLU A 31 -6.34 -12.36 -2.09
N GLY A 32 -6.66 -11.18 -1.52
CA GLY A 32 -6.94 -11.02 -0.10
C GLY A 32 -5.71 -11.12 0.82
N GLU A 33 -4.50 -11.14 0.28
CA GLU A 33 -3.28 -11.18 1.08
C GLU A 33 -2.89 -9.80 1.62
N PHE A 34 -2.44 -9.75 2.88
CA PHE A 34 -1.75 -8.58 3.44
C PHE A 34 -0.26 -8.89 3.55
N ILE A 35 0.54 -8.34 2.65
CA ILE A 35 1.99 -8.55 2.55
C ILE A 35 2.76 -7.27 2.87
N GLY A 36 3.88 -7.40 3.58
CA GLY A 36 4.84 -6.34 3.86
C GLY A 36 6.09 -6.42 2.97
N ILE A 37 6.62 -5.28 2.58
CA ILE A 37 7.96 -5.15 1.99
C ILE A 37 8.78 -4.28 2.93
N MET A 38 9.84 -4.85 3.49
CA MET A 38 10.65 -4.22 4.51
C MET A 38 12.11 -4.11 4.08
N GLY A 39 12.77 -3.02 4.46
CA GLY A 39 14.19 -2.79 4.17
C GLY A 39 14.62 -1.38 4.52
N ALA A 40 15.94 -1.14 4.50
CA ALA A 40 16.54 0.17 4.78
C ALA A 40 16.08 1.25 3.76
N SER A 41 16.25 2.51 4.12
CA SER A 41 16.06 3.62 3.16
C SER A 41 17.00 3.43 1.97
N GLY A 42 16.50 3.74 0.76
CA GLY A 42 17.28 3.58 -0.48
C GLY A 42 17.37 2.14 -1.01
N SER A 43 16.80 1.13 -0.36
CA SER A 43 16.87 -0.26 -0.84
C SER A 43 16.06 -0.56 -2.11
N GLY A 44 15.25 0.40 -2.61
CA GLY A 44 14.43 0.24 -3.83
C GLY A 44 12.94 -0.01 -3.60
N LYS A 45 12.43 0.03 -2.36
CA LYS A 45 11.02 -0.25 -2.03
C LYS A 45 10.03 0.68 -2.73
N THR A 46 10.26 1.99 -2.66
CA THR A 46 9.43 2.99 -3.35
C THR A 46 9.50 2.82 -4.88
N THR A 47 10.69 2.49 -5.42
CA THR A 47 10.83 2.14 -6.85
C THR A 47 9.98 0.93 -7.21
N LEU A 48 10.01 -0.12 -6.37
CA LEU A 48 9.17 -1.30 -6.60
C LEU A 48 7.69 -0.93 -6.59
N LEU A 49 7.25 -0.13 -5.60
CA LEU A 49 5.87 0.32 -5.50
C LEU A 49 5.44 1.13 -6.73
N ASN A 50 6.30 2.02 -7.23
CA ASN A 50 6.04 2.82 -8.41
C ASN A 50 5.87 1.97 -9.69
N VAL A 51 6.70 0.95 -9.90
CA VAL A 51 6.56 0.09 -11.08
C VAL A 51 5.38 -0.88 -10.96
N LEU A 52 5.07 -1.39 -9.76
CA LEU A 52 3.88 -2.21 -9.52
C LEU A 52 2.58 -1.44 -9.72
N SER A 53 2.61 -0.15 -9.48
CA SER A 53 1.44 0.73 -9.56
C SER A 53 1.28 1.45 -10.90
N THR A 54 2.12 1.17 -11.89
CA THR A 54 2.13 1.83 -13.20
C THR A 54 2.42 3.34 -13.15
N ILE A 55 2.95 3.86 -12.04
CA ILE A 55 3.47 5.24 -11.94
C ILE A 55 4.77 5.32 -12.74
N ASP A 56 5.57 4.25 -12.70
CA ASP A 56 6.78 4.09 -13.49
C ASP A 56 6.74 2.75 -14.27
N THR A 57 7.64 2.58 -15.24
CA THR A 57 7.75 1.35 -16.00
C THR A 57 9.06 0.63 -15.69
N PRO A 58 9.06 -0.71 -15.58
CA PRO A 58 10.30 -1.47 -15.40
C PRO A 58 11.17 -1.37 -16.67
N THR A 59 12.49 -1.38 -16.50
CA THR A 59 13.44 -1.46 -17.61
C THR A 59 13.34 -2.83 -18.29
N SER A 60 13.24 -3.91 -17.49
CA SER A 60 12.99 -5.27 -17.98
C SER A 60 12.15 -6.06 -16.99
N GLY A 61 11.76 -7.28 -17.40
CA GLY A 61 10.83 -8.11 -16.64
C GLY A 61 9.37 -7.80 -16.95
N ASN A 62 8.46 -8.45 -16.26
CA ASN A 62 7.01 -8.29 -16.46
C ASN A 62 6.28 -8.27 -15.12
N ILE A 63 5.15 -7.55 -15.09
CA ILE A 63 4.25 -7.46 -13.95
C ILE A 63 2.83 -7.71 -14.44
N TRP A 64 2.12 -8.61 -13.76
CA TRP A 64 0.70 -8.88 -14.00
C TRP A 64 -0.10 -8.55 -12.75
N ILE A 65 -1.22 -7.87 -12.93
CA ILE A 65 -2.25 -7.69 -11.90
C ILE A 65 -3.59 -8.08 -12.52
N LYS A 66 -4.34 -8.97 -11.88
CA LYS A 66 -5.60 -9.52 -12.43
C LYS A 66 -5.45 -10.01 -13.87
N ASN A 67 -4.37 -10.71 -14.17
CA ASN A 67 -4.02 -11.21 -15.51
C ASN A 67 -3.75 -10.11 -16.56
N VAL A 68 -3.73 -8.83 -16.21
CA VAL A 68 -3.33 -7.73 -17.10
C VAL A 68 -1.82 -7.55 -17.00
N ASN A 69 -1.10 -7.68 -18.11
CA ASN A 69 0.32 -7.33 -18.16
C ASN A 69 0.48 -5.81 -18.18
N LEU A 70 1.06 -5.24 -17.13
CA LEU A 70 1.20 -3.79 -16.99
C LEU A 70 2.10 -3.18 -18.06
N LYS A 71 3.06 -3.94 -18.61
CA LYS A 71 3.95 -3.49 -19.70
C LYS A 71 3.21 -3.26 -21.01
N SER A 72 2.05 -3.91 -21.21
CA SER A 72 1.24 -3.73 -22.42
C SER A 72 0.36 -2.47 -22.38
N LEU A 73 0.26 -1.81 -21.24
CA LEU A 73 -0.56 -0.62 -21.07
C LEU A 73 0.14 0.61 -21.64
N ASN A 74 -0.56 1.38 -22.48
CA ASN A 74 -0.15 2.72 -22.83
C ASN A 74 -0.50 3.72 -21.71
N HIS A 75 -0.10 4.98 -21.84
CA HIS A 75 -0.28 6.00 -20.79
C HIS A 75 -1.75 6.15 -20.36
N THR A 76 -2.70 6.16 -21.30
CA THR A 76 -4.13 6.31 -21.03
C THR A 76 -4.69 5.07 -20.34
N SER A 77 -4.42 3.88 -20.87
CA SER A 77 -4.89 2.62 -20.27
C SER A 77 -4.25 2.34 -18.91
N ALA A 78 -3.01 2.80 -18.65
CA ALA A 78 -2.41 2.73 -17.34
C ALA A 78 -3.11 3.66 -16.33
N ALA A 79 -3.52 4.87 -16.75
CA ALA A 79 -4.29 5.77 -15.91
C ALA A 79 -5.68 5.19 -15.57
N ASP A 80 -6.36 4.62 -16.55
CA ASP A 80 -7.64 3.93 -16.34
C ASP A 80 -7.48 2.72 -15.42
N PHE A 81 -6.42 1.92 -15.61
CA PHE A 81 -6.13 0.78 -14.76
C PHE A 81 -5.90 1.20 -13.30
N ARG A 82 -5.12 2.28 -13.04
CA ARG A 82 -4.94 2.85 -11.70
C ARG A 82 -6.26 3.30 -11.09
N ARG A 83 -7.06 4.07 -11.88
CA ARG A 83 -8.37 4.55 -11.43
C ARG A 83 -9.26 3.40 -10.96
N ASP A 84 -9.31 2.31 -11.70
CA ASP A 84 -10.30 1.26 -11.49
C ASP A 84 -9.83 0.14 -10.55
N ASN A 85 -8.53 -0.15 -10.52
CA ASN A 85 -8.00 -1.34 -9.84
C ASN A 85 -7.08 -1.06 -8.65
N LEU A 86 -6.45 0.13 -8.55
CA LEU A 86 -5.43 0.38 -7.55
C LEU A 86 -5.87 1.42 -6.53
N GLY A 87 -5.57 1.18 -5.24
CA GLY A 87 -5.68 2.16 -4.17
C GLY A 87 -4.29 2.56 -3.67
N PHE A 88 -4.16 3.78 -3.11
CA PHE A 88 -2.90 4.30 -2.61
C PHE A 88 -3.06 5.00 -1.27
N ILE A 89 -2.21 4.61 -0.32
CA ILE A 89 -1.97 5.32 0.93
C ILE A 89 -0.50 5.73 0.93
N PHE A 90 -0.23 7.02 1.12
CA PHE A 90 1.11 7.58 1.18
C PHE A 90 1.41 8.09 2.58
N GLN A 91 2.67 8.27 2.89
CA GLN A 91 3.14 8.87 4.15
C GLN A 91 2.61 10.32 4.31
N GLU A 92 2.58 11.10 3.23
CA GLU A 92 2.11 12.50 3.19
C GLU A 92 0.65 12.60 2.75
N TYR A 93 -0.25 11.85 3.26
CA TYR A 93 -1.71 11.87 3.10
C TYR A 93 -2.24 12.21 1.69
N PHE A 94 -1.68 13.20 0.99
CA PHE A 94 -2.11 13.76 -0.31
C PHE A 94 -3.61 14.02 -0.40
N LEU A 95 -4.19 14.56 0.67
CA LEU A 95 -5.56 15.07 0.64
C LEU A 95 -5.59 16.39 -0.13
N LEU A 96 -6.69 16.65 -0.83
CA LEU A 96 -6.92 17.90 -1.55
C LEU A 96 -7.42 18.94 -0.55
N ASP A 97 -6.63 19.96 -0.27
CA ASP A 97 -6.91 20.97 0.78
C ASP A 97 -8.15 21.82 0.47
N SER A 98 -8.50 21.98 -0.80
CA SER A 98 -9.70 22.69 -1.25
C SER A 98 -11.00 21.90 -1.13
N LEU A 99 -10.92 20.62 -0.77
CA LEU A 99 -12.06 19.72 -0.61
C LEU A 99 -12.25 19.33 0.85
N THR A 100 -13.49 19.18 1.27
CA THR A 100 -13.83 18.57 2.56
C THR A 100 -13.37 17.10 2.61
N ILE A 101 -13.32 16.51 3.79
CA ILE A 101 -12.98 15.08 3.97
C ILE A 101 -13.99 14.19 3.23
N ARG A 102 -15.28 14.53 3.27
CA ARG A 102 -16.33 13.85 2.48
C ARG A 102 -15.97 13.83 0.99
N GLU A 103 -15.66 15.00 0.44
CA GLU A 103 -15.33 15.15 -0.98
C GLU A 103 -14.02 14.43 -1.34
N ASN A 104 -12.99 14.54 -0.48
CA ASN A 104 -11.75 13.79 -0.66
C ASN A 104 -11.99 12.27 -0.80
N ILE A 105 -12.80 11.69 0.11
CA ILE A 105 -13.14 10.27 0.06
C ILE A 105 -13.99 9.95 -1.18
N ALA A 106 -14.85 10.88 -1.62
CA ALA A 106 -15.74 10.70 -2.78
C ALA A 106 -15.01 10.77 -4.14
N VAL A 107 -13.84 11.44 -4.25
CA VAL A 107 -13.11 11.64 -5.51
C VAL A 107 -12.99 10.36 -6.36
N PRO A 108 -12.52 9.20 -5.84
CA PRO A 108 -12.37 8.00 -6.65
C PRO A 108 -13.70 7.48 -7.22
N LEU A 109 -14.78 7.61 -6.47
CA LEU A 109 -16.12 7.17 -6.88
C LEU A 109 -16.74 8.11 -7.92
N THR A 110 -16.46 9.42 -7.80
CA THR A 110 -16.87 10.44 -8.78
C THR A 110 -16.18 10.20 -10.12
N LEU A 111 -14.88 9.86 -10.11
CA LEU A 111 -14.14 9.48 -11.31
C LEU A 111 -14.67 8.21 -11.98
N GLN A 112 -15.27 7.31 -11.21
CA GLN A 112 -16.00 6.13 -11.71
C GLN A 112 -17.46 6.45 -12.17
N LYS A 113 -17.86 7.73 -12.09
CA LYS A 113 -19.20 8.20 -12.50
C LYS A 113 -20.35 7.50 -11.76
N LEU A 114 -20.17 7.15 -10.49
CA LEU A 114 -21.23 6.54 -9.69
C LEU A 114 -22.33 7.56 -9.34
N PRO A 115 -23.59 7.11 -9.16
CA PRO A 115 -24.68 7.98 -8.74
C PRO A 115 -24.43 8.64 -7.39
N PRO A 116 -24.78 9.94 -7.18
CA PRO A 116 -24.50 10.68 -5.95
C PRO A 116 -24.97 9.99 -4.66
N LYS A 117 -26.17 9.42 -4.66
CA LYS A 117 -26.73 8.70 -3.50
C LYS A 117 -25.89 7.47 -3.12
N LYS A 118 -25.34 6.75 -4.10
CA LYS A 118 -24.45 5.61 -3.88
C LYS A 118 -23.10 6.08 -3.30
N ILE A 119 -22.56 7.17 -3.83
CA ILE A 119 -21.31 7.79 -3.32
C ILE A 119 -21.48 8.16 -1.85
N GLU A 120 -22.56 8.88 -1.51
CA GLU A 120 -22.83 9.32 -0.13
C GLU A 120 -22.89 8.15 0.84
N ASN A 121 -23.61 7.08 0.50
CA ASN A 121 -23.71 5.89 1.35
C ASN A 121 -22.35 5.20 1.56
N MET A 122 -21.55 5.05 0.48
CA MET A 122 -20.24 4.42 0.55
C MET A 122 -19.24 5.26 1.38
N VAL A 123 -19.25 6.57 1.19
CA VAL A 123 -18.40 7.51 1.95
C VAL A 123 -18.74 7.45 3.43
N ARG A 124 -20.03 7.53 3.79
CA ARG A 124 -20.46 7.49 5.19
C ARG A 124 -20.10 6.18 5.86
N SER A 125 -20.44 5.04 5.26
CA SER A 125 -20.13 3.71 5.81
C SER A 125 -18.65 3.52 6.06
N LEU A 126 -17.80 4.01 5.14
CA LEU A 126 -16.36 3.87 5.29
C LEU A 126 -15.80 4.87 6.31
N ALA A 127 -16.33 6.10 6.37
CA ALA A 127 -15.95 7.08 7.39
C ALA A 127 -16.28 6.61 8.81
N GLU A 128 -17.39 5.90 9.00
CA GLU A 128 -17.75 5.25 10.26
C GLU A 128 -16.72 4.18 10.64
N ARG A 129 -16.36 3.31 9.71
CA ARG A 129 -15.35 2.26 9.92
C ARG A 129 -13.97 2.83 10.28
N PHE A 130 -13.58 3.94 9.66
CA PHE A 130 -12.30 4.61 9.94
C PHE A 130 -12.37 5.59 11.11
N GLY A 131 -13.49 5.68 11.84
CA GLY A 131 -13.64 6.56 13.01
C GLY A 131 -13.53 8.05 12.68
N ILE A 132 -13.89 8.45 11.44
CA ILE A 132 -13.80 9.83 10.96
C ILE A 132 -15.15 10.41 10.48
N ALA A 133 -16.26 9.77 10.85
CA ALA A 133 -17.60 10.21 10.42
C ALA A 133 -17.92 11.65 10.86
N SER A 134 -17.51 12.06 12.07
CA SER A 134 -17.70 13.43 12.59
C SER A 134 -16.82 14.48 11.91
N GLN A 135 -15.80 14.08 11.14
CA GLN A 135 -14.89 14.95 10.40
C GLN A 135 -15.29 15.19 8.96
N LEU A 136 -16.32 14.52 8.44
CA LEU A 136 -16.68 14.56 7.01
C LEU A 136 -16.92 15.98 6.45
N GLY A 137 -17.41 16.90 7.28
CA GLY A 137 -17.63 18.31 6.88
C GLY A 137 -16.42 19.23 6.98
N LYS A 138 -15.29 18.74 7.55
CA LYS A 138 -14.08 19.54 7.76
C LYS A 138 -13.14 19.49 6.58
N TYR A 139 -12.23 20.45 6.51
CA TYR A 139 -11.11 20.46 5.56
C TYR A 139 -9.87 19.78 6.14
N PRO A 140 -8.92 19.30 5.31
CA PRO A 140 -7.72 18.60 5.79
C PRO A 140 -6.91 19.37 6.84
N GLY A 141 -6.79 20.70 6.72
CA GLY A 141 -6.08 21.55 7.67
C GLY A 141 -6.66 21.60 9.08
N GLU A 142 -7.93 21.19 9.27
CA GLU A 142 -8.62 21.16 10.55
C GLU A 142 -8.47 19.82 11.30
N LEU A 143 -7.77 18.84 10.69
CA LEU A 143 -7.63 17.50 11.21
C LEU A 143 -6.23 17.26 11.82
N SER A 144 -6.17 16.37 12.83
CA SER A 144 -4.90 15.82 13.30
C SER A 144 -4.24 14.94 12.22
N GLY A 145 -2.93 14.67 12.36
CA GLY A 145 -2.20 13.80 11.45
C GLY A 145 -2.85 12.42 11.30
N GLY A 146 -3.23 11.79 12.42
CA GLY A 146 -3.92 10.49 12.41
C GLY A 146 -5.28 10.53 11.73
N GLN A 147 -6.07 11.60 11.93
CA GLN A 147 -7.34 11.77 11.23
C GLN A 147 -7.15 11.96 9.73
N ARG A 148 -6.16 12.77 9.32
CA ARG A 148 -5.81 12.92 7.89
C ARG A 148 -5.40 11.60 7.26
N GLN A 149 -4.59 10.79 7.94
CA GLN A 149 -4.16 9.49 7.43
C GLN A 149 -5.32 8.51 7.31
N ARG A 150 -6.23 8.47 8.29
CA ARG A 150 -7.44 7.65 8.20
C ARG A 150 -8.37 8.10 7.06
N ALA A 151 -8.48 9.40 6.80
CA ALA A 151 -9.22 9.92 5.65
C ALA A 151 -8.56 9.54 4.31
N SER A 152 -7.23 9.59 4.22
CA SER A 152 -6.48 9.13 3.05
C SER A 152 -6.67 7.63 2.82
N ALA A 153 -6.62 6.82 3.88
CA ALA A 153 -6.87 5.38 3.80
C ALA A 153 -8.33 5.07 3.39
N ALA A 154 -9.31 5.78 3.94
CA ALA A 154 -10.70 5.65 3.53
C ALA A 154 -10.89 6.00 2.04
N ARG A 155 -10.28 7.09 1.55
CA ARG A 155 -10.27 7.45 0.13
C ARG A 155 -9.67 6.34 -0.74
N ALA A 156 -8.59 5.72 -0.30
CA ALA A 156 -7.92 4.67 -1.06
C ALA A 156 -8.75 3.40 -1.21
N ILE A 157 -9.55 3.06 -0.18
CA ILE A 157 -10.33 1.81 -0.09
C ILE A 157 -11.76 1.96 -0.62
N VAL A 158 -12.33 3.18 -0.64
CA VAL A 158 -13.76 3.41 -0.90
C VAL A 158 -14.27 2.78 -2.19
N LYS A 159 -13.45 2.73 -3.22
CA LYS A 159 -13.79 2.12 -4.52
C LYS A 159 -13.57 0.60 -4.57
N LYS A 160 -13.18 -0.03 -3.46
CA LYS A 160 -12.85 -1.46 -3.35
C LYS A 160 -11.79 -1.87 -4.39
N PRO A 161 -10.59 -1.32 -4.32
CA PRO A 161 -9.54 -1.62 -5.28
C PRO A 161 -9.16 -3.10 -5.26
N GLY A 162 -8.66 -3.64 -6.38
CA GLY A 162 -8.11 -4.98 -6.41
C GLY A 162 -6.88 -5.14 -5.52
N ILE A 163 -6.03 -4.10 -5.48
CA ILE A 163 -4.87 -4.03 -4.60
C ILE A 163 -4.70 -2.62 -4.03
N LEU A 164 -4.38 -2.54 -2.75
CA LEU A 164 -4.04 -1.33 -2.04
C LEU A 164 -2.53 -1.29 -1.82
N PHE A 165 -1.86 -0.29 -2.33
CA PHE A 165 -0.48 0.02 -2.05
C PHE A 165 -0.40 1.03 -0.90
N ALA A 166 0.39 0.72 0.13
CA ALA A 166 0.60 1.60 1.27
C ALA A 166 2.12 1.85 1.43
N ASP A 167 2.54 3.08 1.15
CA ASP A 167 3.94 3.51 1.26
C ASP A 167 4.15 4.24 2.58
N GLU A 168 4.84 3.58 3.54
CA GLU A 168 5.13 4.10 4.88
C GLU A 168 3.89 4.71 5.57
N PRO A 169 2.75 4.01 5.64
CA PRO A 169 1.47 4.61 6.03
C PRO A 169 1.44 5.15 7.45
N THR A 170 2.39 4.74 8.30
CA THR A 170 2.52 5.16 9.70
C THR A 170 3.66 6.13 9.96
N GLY A 171 4.48 6.46 8.95
CA GLY A 171 5.74 7.18 9.12
C GLY A 171 5.62 8.61 9.67
N ALA A 172 4.44 9.24 9.55
CA ALA A 172 4.17 10.59 10.06
C ALA A 172 3.23 10.60 11.29
N LEU A 173 2.98 9.43 11.92
CA LEU A 173 2.02 9.27 13.01
C LEU A 173 2.70 9.00 14.34
N ASP A 174 2.05 9.43 15.42
CA ASP A 174 2.34 8.93 16.76
C ASP A 174 1.93 7.46 16.92
N SER A 175 2.47 6.79 17.94
CA SER A 175 2.28 5.35 18.15
C SER A 175 0.81 4.92 18.29
N SER A 176 -0.03 5.76 18.90
CA SER A 176 -1.48 5.48 19.07
C SER A 176 -2.19 5.55 17.73
N SER A 177 -2.01 6.63 16.98
CA SER A 177 -2.59 6.84 15.65
C SER A 177 -2.10 5.79 14.64
N ALA A 178 -0.83 5.39 14.72
CA ALA A 178 -0.27 4.32 13.91
C ALA A 178 -0.96 2.98 14.19
N THR A 179 -1.14 2.65 15.48
CA THR A 179 -1.82 1.41 15.88
C THR A 179 -3.28 1.38 15.43
N GLU A 180 -4.02 2.48 15.57
CA GLU A 180 -5.40 2.61 15.09
C GLU A 180 -5.50 2.38 13.57
N LEU A 181 -4.63 3.03 12.80
CA LEU A 181 -4.59 2.87 11.34
C LEU A 181 -4.29 1.41 10.95
N LEU A 182 -3.26 0.80 11.54
CA LEU A 182 -2.86 -0.57 11.23
C LEU A 182 -3.96 -1.58 11.58
N ASN A 183 -4.65 -1.41 12.71
CA ASN A 183 -5.81 -2.23 13.05
C ASN A 183 -6.91 -2.07 12.00
N THR A 184 -7.22 -0.83 11.59
CA THR A 184 -8.25 -0.58 10.59
C THR A 184 -7.89 -1.18 9.23
N LEU A 185 -6.62 -1.14 8.81
CA LEU A 185 -6.16 -1.80 7.58
C LEU A 185 -6.23 -3.33 7.70
N TYR A 186 -5.87 -3.89 8.85
CA TYR A 186 -5.96 -5.31 9.12
C TYR A 186 -7.42 -5.81 9.08
N GLU A 187 -8.35 -5.07 9.68
CA GLU A 187 -9.78 -5.35 9.62
C GLU A 187 -10.33 -5.22 8.18
N ALA A 188 -9.93 -4.17 7.46
CA ALA A 188 -10.31 -4.00 6.04
C ALA A 188 -9.79 -5.17 5.17
N ASN A 189 -8.58 -5.66 5.42
CA ASN A 189 -8.06 -6.84 4.74
C ASN A 189 -8.93 -8.07 5.03
N ARG A 190 -9.26 -8.33 6.30
CA ARG A 190 -10.01 -9.53 6.71
C ARG A 190 -11.48 -9.51 6.27
N GLU A 191 -12.17 -8.39 6.46
CA GLU A 191 -13.61 -8.30 6.24
C GLU A 191 -13.98 -7.92 4.81
N LEU A 192 -13.20 -7.05 4.18
CA LEU A 192 -13.43 -6.62 2.80
C LEU A 192 -12.62 -7.43 1.79
N GLN A 193 -11.77 -8.36 2.27
CA GLN A 193 -10.85 -9.16 1.44
C GLN A 193 -9.96 -8.28 0.55
N THR A 194 -9.62 -7.07 1.02
CA THR A 194 -8.77 -6.14 0.29
C THR A 194 -7.33 -6.67 0.30
N THR A 195 -6.74 -6.88 -0.87
CA THR A 195 -5.31 -7.22 -0.95
C THR A 195 -4.49 -5.98 -0.63
N ILE A 196 -3.54 -6.07 0.30
CA ILE A 196 -2.71 -4.94 0.74
C ILE A 196 -1.24 -5.29 0.57
N LEU A 197 -0.50 -4.41 -0.12
CA LEU A 197 0.95 -4.43 -0.17
C LEU A 197 1.47 -3.18 0.54
N MET A 198 2.07 -3.37 1.71
CA MET A 198 2.58 -2.30 2.54
C MET A 198 4.10 -2.26 2.51
N VAL A 199 4.65 -1.11 2.19
CA VAL A 199 6.08 -0.80 2.33
C VAL A 199 6.29 -0.13 3.68
N THR A 200 7.25 -0.61 4.45
CA THR A 200 7.62 -0.01 5.74
C THR A 200 9.05 -0.37 6.14
N HIS A 201 9.66 0.44 6.98
CA HIS A 201 10.89 0.12 7.69
C HIS A 201 10.62 -0.22 9.18
N ASP A 202 9.37 -0.09 9.62
CA ASP A 202 8.95 -0.36 10.99
C ASP A 202 8.52 -1.82 11.18
N ALA A 203 9.22 -2.55 12.04
CA ALA A 203 8.92 -3.94 12.37
C ALA A 203 7.53 -4.11 13.03
N TYR A 204 7.08 -3.10 13.78
CA TYR A 204 5.75 -3.13 14.39
C TYR A 204 4.66 -3.09 13.32
N ALA A 205 4.76 -2.16 12.37
CA ALA A 205 3.83 -2.10 11.23
C ALA A 205 3.88 -3.40 10.41
N ALA A 206 5.07 -3.91 10.10
CA ALA A 206 5.26 -5.15 9.37
C ALA A 206 4.62 -6.36 10.05
N SER A 207 4.55 -6.38 11.40
CA SER A 207 3.95 -7.50 12.17
C SER A 207 2.44 -7.69 11.94
N PHE A 208 1.74 -6.72 11.38
CA PHE A 208 0.32 -6.83 11.01
C PHE A 208 0.10 -7.63 9.72
N THR A 209 1.15 -7.92 8.98
CA THR A 209 1.07 -8.63 7.70
C THR A 209 1.10 -10.15 7.87
N LYS A 210 0.67 -10.88 6.84
CA LYS A 210 0.74 -12.34 6.79
C LYS A 210 2.16 -12.85 6.53
N ARG A 211 2.94 -12.09 5.76
CA ARG A 211 4.36 -12.30 5.50
C ARG A 211 5.03 -11.01 5.13
N ILE A 212 6.35 -11.00 5.21
CA ILE A 212 7.17 -9.90 4.74
C ILE A 212 8.25 -10.39 3.76
N LEU A 213 8.55 -9.53 2.79
CA LEU A 213 9.72 -9.64 1.93
C LEU A 213 10.77 -8.65 2.41
N ILE A 214 11.93 -9.14 2.80
CA ILE A 214 13.05 -8.29 3.20
C ILE A 214 13.80 -7.86 1.95
N PHE A 215 13.91 -6.55 1.77
CA PHE A 215 14.43 -5.92 0.58
C PHE A 215 15.76 -5.23 0.87
N LYS A 216 16.80 -5.56 0.10
CA LYS A 216 18.14 -4.96 0.20
C LYS A 216 18.74 -4.81 -1.20
N ASP A 217 19.30 -3.64 -1.49
CA ASP A 217 20.05 -3.34 -2.71
C ASP A 217 19.30 -3.78 -4.00
N GLY A 218 18.00 -3.44 -4.06
CA GLY A 218 17.14 -3.75 -5.19
C GLY A 218 16.69 -5.22 -5.30
N CYS A 219 16.98 -6.07 -4.32
CA CYS A 219 16.66 -7.50 -4.32
C CYS A 219 15.81 -7.90 -3.12
N ILE A 220 15.01 -8.96 -3.30
CA ILE A 220 14.41 -9.69 -2.19
C ILE A 220 15.46 -10.67 -1.67
N ILE A 221 15.90 -10.51 -0.42
CA ILE A 221 16.95 -11.35 0.18
C ILE A 221 16.36 -12.42 1.10
N LYS A 222 15.15 -12.20 1.61
CA LYS A 222 14.49 -13.14 2.50
C LYS A 222 12.98 -12.93 2.52
N GLU A 223 12.25 -14.00 2.82
CA GLU A 223 10.83 -14.00 3.12
C GLU A 223 10.61 -14.56 4.52
N LEU A 224 9.80 -13.89 5.33
CA LEU A 224 9.36 -14.36 6.64
C LEU A 224 7.85 -14.49 6.65
N MET A 225 7.35 -15.62 7.16
CA MET A 225 5.93 -15.95 7.22
C MET A 225 5.42 -15.86 8.67
N ASN A 226 4.24 -15.31 8.86
CA ASN A 226 3.52 -15.37 10.13
C ASN A 226 2.74 -16.69 10.22
N HIS A 227 3.40 -17.78 10.64
CA HIS A 227 2.82 -19.12 10.66
C HIS A 227 1.71 -19.32 11.70
N GLY A 228 1.73 -18.57 12.81
CA GLY A 228 0.82 -18.76 13.94
C GLY A 228 -0.29 -17.71 14.05
N ASN A 229 -0.38 -16.74 13.14
CA ASN A 229 -1.18 -15.52 13.30
C ASN A 229 -0.91 -14.81 14.65
N ASN A 230 0.24 -15.08 15.29
CA ASN A 230 0.70 -14.44 16.51
C ASN A 230 1.58 -13.23 16.15
N ARG A 231 0.98 -12.05 16.23
CA ARG A 231 1.65 -10.80 15.87
C ARG A 231 2.91 -10.55 16.71
N ARG A 232 2.90 -10.91 18.01
CA ARG A 232 4.06 -10.69 18.89
C ARG A 232 5.25 -11.56 18.49
N GLU A 233 5.04 -12.84 18.28
CA GLU A 233 6.09 -13.76 17.84
C GLU A 233 6.63 -13.36 16.46
N PHE A 234 5.73 -12.90 15.57
CA PHE A 234 6.15 -12.42 14.24
C PHE A 234 6.98 -11.14 14.33
N TYR A 235 6.59 -10.19 15.19
CA TYR A 235 7.37 -9.00 15.48
C TYR A 235 8.78 -9.34 15.99
N GLU A 236 8.89 -10.27 16.96
CA GLU A 236 10.17 -10.73 17.51
C GLU A 236 11.04 -11.39 16.42
N SER A 237 10.43 -12.20 15.56
CA SER A 237 11.12 -12.84 14.42
C SER A 237 11.64 -11.81 13.40
N ILE A 238 10.84 -10.79 13.06
CA ILE A 238 11.23 -9.69 12.17
C ILE A 238 12.41 -8.93 12.76
N THR A 239 12.32 -8.53 14.04
CA THR A 239 13.35 -7.76 14.73
C THR A 239 14.67 -8.53 14.81
N ALA A 240 14.62 -9.82 15.16
CA ALA A 240 15.79 -10.68 15.19
C ALA A 240 16.49 -10.79 13.82
N GLU A 241 15.70 -10.86 12.74
CA GLU A 241 16.26 -10.95 11.39
C GLU A 241 16.91 -9.65 10.93
N ILE A 242 16.28 -8.50 11.22
CA ILE A 242 16.86 -7.19 10.90
C ILE A 242 18.19 -7.01 11.64
N THR A 243 18.24 -7.32 12.94
CA THR A 243 19.46 -7.23 13.74
C THR A 243 20.60 -8.08 13.15
N LYS A 244 20.29 -9.29 12.64
CA LYS A 244 21.30 -10.12 11.95
C LYS A 244 21.82 -9.49 10.66
N LEU A 245 20.92 -8.89 9.88
CA LEU A 245 21.29 -8.24 8.61
C LEU A 245 22.11 -6.97 8.81
N ASP A 246 21.91 -6.26 9.94
CA ASP A 246 22.69 -5.07 10.30
C ASP A 246 24.07 -5.43 10.89
N SER A 247 24.16 -6.55 11.62
CA SER A 247 25.44 -7.05 12.16
C SER A 247 26.34 -7.74 11.13
N ALA A 248 25.80 -8.06 9.95
CA ALA A 248 26.56 -8.64 8.83
C ALA A 248 27.13 -7.59 7.86
N ARG A 249 27.08 -6.31 8.24
CA ARG A 249 27.71 -5.18 7.55
C ARG A 249 29.10 -4.94 8.12
#